data_2bd2092f2632e6c3e86ae734fefe8e20
#
_entry.id   2bd2092f2632e6c3e86ae734fefe8e20
#
_cell.length_a   1.000
_cell.length_b   1.000
_cell.length_c   1.000
_cell.angle_alpha   90.00
_cell.angle_beta   90.00
_cell.angle_gamma   90.00
#
_symmetry.space_group_name_H-M   'P 1'
#
loop_
_entity.id
_entity.type
_entity.pdbx_description
1 polymer ?
#
loop_
_entity_poly.entity_id
_entity_poly.type
_entity_poly.pdbx_seq_one_letter_code
_entity_poly.pdbx_strand_id
1 'polypeptide(L)'
;MLCAAGGTDRTGGIIHFYSASGRAAAGDLTRNIIGIILACIFGGLSVLHIYWAAGGRLGKAAAVPTAGGEPAFEPTTSTTLLVAAGLAAAMLIIFGGLGLFGEVVAPVTFAWLTLAIALLFLMRAIGDFGLVGFFKQPSDSKFAYWDTRLYSPLCLAVTLLAFVFLYLRP
;
A
#
# COMPACT_ATOMS: atom_id res chain seq x y z
N MET A 1 -57.18 17.27 -32.95
CA MET A 1 -55.75 17.37 -33.28
C MET A 1 -55.04 17.96 -32.07
N LEU A 2 -54.64 17.10 -31.11
CA LEU A 2 -53.94 17.54 -29.89
C LEU A 2 -52.46 17.26 -30.05
N CYS A 3 -51.64 18.30 -30.08
CA CYS A 3 -50.19 18.22 -29.92
C CYS A 3 -49.88 18.02 -28.46
N ALA A 4 -49.36 16.82 -28.09
CA ALA A 4 -48.74 16.60 -26.80
C ALA A 4 -47.34 17.23 -26.81
N ALA A 5 -47.15 18.34 -26.08
CA ALA A 5 -45.87 18.92 -25.81
C ALA A 5 -45.13 18.03 -24.78
N GLY A 6 -44.12 17.29 -25.26
CA GLY A 6 -43.19 16.57 -24.40
C GLY A 6 -42.34 17.57 -23.63
N GLY A 7 -42.68 17.80 -22.38
CA GLY A 7 -41.84 18.54 -21.44
C GLY A 7 -40.59 17.74 -21.10
N THR A 8 -39.46 18.07 -21.70
CA THR A 8 -38.15 17.57 -21.27
C THR A 8 -37.84 18.17 -19.89
N ASP A 9 -37.84 17.33 -18.86
CA ASP A 9 -37.46 17.75 -17.51
C ASP A 9 -35.93 18.08 -17.49
N ARG A 10 -35.60 19.33 -17.73
CA ARG A 10 -34.23 19.85 -17.69
C ARG A 10 -33.65 19.88 -16.29
N THR A 11 -34.50 19.88 -15.26
CA THR A 11 -34.07 19.96 -13.87
C THR A 11 -33.52 18.63 -13.37
N GLY A 12 -34.10 17.51 -13.74
CA GLY A 12 -33.60 16.16 -13.42
C GLY A 12 -32.19 15.89 -13.97
N GLY A 13 -31.93 16.31 -15.24
CA GLY A 13 -30.62 16.20 -15.88
C GLY A 13 -29.52 16.98 -15.17
N ILE A 14 -29.83 18.22 -14.75
CA ILE A 14 -28.84 19.08 -14.04
C ILE A 14 -28.50 18.52 -12.68
N ILE A 15 -29.46 18.08 -11.91
CA ILE A 15 -29.23 17.47 -10.57
C ILE A 15 -28.40 16.19 -10.68
N HIS A 16 -28.67 15.33 -11.65
CA HIS A 16 -27.88 14.13 -11.91
C HIS A 16 -26.44 14.45 -12.32
N PHE A 17 -26.23 15.49 -13.14
CA PHE A 17 -24.89 15.93 -13.55
C PHE A 17 -24.08 16.45 -12.39
N TYR A 18 -24.64 17.33 -11.54
CA TYR A 18 -23.97 17.83 -10.34
C TYR A 18 -23.67 16.72 -9.32
N SER A 19 -24.57 15.77 -9.14
CA SER A 19 -24.35 14.61 -8.25
C SER A 19 -23.27 13.66 -8.78
N ALA A 20 -23.15 13.47 -10.09
CA ALA A 20 -22.12 12.65 -10.70
C ALA A 20 -20.72 13.31 -10.60
N SER A 21 -20.62 14.61 -10.92
CA SER A 21 -19.36 15.36 -10.81
C SER A 21 -18.85 15.46 -9.37
N GLY A 22 -19.73 15.65 -8.41
CA GLY A 22 -19.37 15.66 -6.98
C GLY A 22 -18.83 14.30 -6.49
N ARG A 23 -19.41 13.19 -6.97
CA ARG A 23 -18.92 11.84 -6.61
C ARG A 23 -17.56 11.54 -7.24
N ALA A 24 -17.33 11.95 -8.49
CA ALA A 24 -16.04 11.80 -9.16
C ALA A 24 -14.95 12.59 -8.41
N ALA A 25 -15.19 13.85 -8.09
CA ALA A 25 -14.25 14.68 -7.35
C ALA A 25 -13.94 14.12 -5.94
N ALA A 26 -14.93 13.56 -5.24
CA ALA A 26 -14.72 12.91 -3.96
C ALA A 26 -13.91 11.62 -4.11
N GLY A 27 -14.10 10.84 -5.17
CA GLY A 27 -13.31 9.65 -5.49
C GLY A 27 -11.84 9.99 -5.73
N ASP A 28 -11.58 11.02 -6.52
CA ASP A 28 -10.23 11.49 -6.81
C ASP A 28 -9.51 12.01 -5.55
N LEU A 29 -10.20 12.77 -4.71
CA LEU A 29 -9.65 13.24 -3.44
C LEU A 29 -9.29 12.06 -2.53
N THR A 30 -10.21 11.10 -2.38
CA THR A 30 -9.98 9.90 -1.56
C THR A 30 -8.79 9.08 -2.08
N ARG A 31 -8.70 8.88 -3.39
CA ARG A 31 -7.58 8.21 -4.04
C ARG A 31 -6.24 8.91 -3.76
N ASN A 32 -6.20 10.23 -3.87
CA ASN A 32 -5.00 11.00 -3.63
C ASN A 32 -4.55 10.90 -2.16
N ILE A 33 -5.48 10.97 -1.21
CA ILE A 33 -5.19 10.78 0.23
C ILE A 33 -4.60 9.39 0.48
N ILE A 34 -5.22 8.34 -0.06
CA ILE A 34 -4.74 6.96 0.09
C ILE A 34 -3.35 6.80 -0.53
N GLY A 35 -3.12 7.36 -1.73
CA GLY A 35 -1.81 7.33 -2.38
C GLY A 35 -0.72 8.02 -1.54
N ILE A 36 -1.02 9.18 -0.96
CA ILE A 36 -0.09 9.88 -0.06
C ILE A 36 0.20 9.04 1.18
N ILE A 37 -0.81 8.43 1.81
CA ILE A 37 -0.62 7.55 2.97
C ILE A 37 0.29 6.38 2.61
N LEU A 38 0.04 5.69 1.49
CA LEU A 38 0.88 4.59 1.03
C LEU A 38 2.33 5.04 0.76
N ALA A 39 2.50 6.17 0.10
CA ALA A 39 3.83 6.74 -0.17
C ALA A 39 4.58 7.09 1.12
N CYS A 40 3.90 7.66 2.11
CA CYS A 40 4.48 7.94 3.43
C CYS A 40 4.87 6.66 4.17
N ILE A 41 4.06 5.60 4.11
CA ILE A 41 4.38 4.29 4.72
C ILE A 41 5.65 3.72 4.05
N PHE A 42 5.68 3.63 2.72
CA PHE A 42 6.83 3.07 2.00
C PHE A 42 8.09 3.91 2.19
N GLY A 43 7.99 5.24 2.12
CA GLY A 43 9.11 6.14 2.36
C GLY A 43 9.65 6.02 3.78
N GLY A 44 8.79 6.00 4.79
CA GLY A 44 9.17 5.83 6.19
C GLY A 44 9.86 4.48 6.43
N LEU A 45 9.32 3.39 5.88
CA LEU A 45 9.94 2.07 5.97
C LEU A 45 11.28 2.02 5.23
N SER A 46 11.41 2.65 4.05
CA SER A 46 12.68 2.75 3.32
C SER A 46 13.75 3.46 4.16
N VAL A 47 13.43 4.62 4.73
CA VAL A 47 14.33 5.37 5.61
C VAL A 47 14.74 4.55 6.83
N LEU A 48 13.82 3.82 7.43
CA LEU A 48 14.12 2.92 8.56
C LEU A 48 15.11 1.82 8.17
N HIS A 49 14.98 1.22 6.99
CA HIS A 49 15.92 0.20 6.51
C HIS A 49 17.29 0.80 6.18
N ILE A 50 17.34 2.01 5.62
CA ILE A 50 18.60 2.75 5.43
C ILE A 50 19.28 3.01 6.80
N TYR A 51 18.52 3.43 7.80
CA TYR A 51 19.03 3.62 9.16
C TYR A 51 19.65 2.32 9.74
N TRP A 52 19.00 1.17 9.55
CA TRP A 52 19.53 -0.13 9.99
C TRP A 52 20.77 -0.56 9.18
N ALA A 53 20.80 -0.29 7.88
CA ALA A 53 21.95 -0.56 7.02
C ALA A 53 23.17 0.27 7.41
N ALA A 54 22.94 1.52 7.89
CA ALA A 54 23.98 2.40 8.42
C ALA A 54 24.47 2.03 9.84
N GLY A 55 24.01 0.91 10.40
CA GLY A 55 24.41 0.45 11.73
C GLY A 55 23.46 0.84 12.86
N GLY A 56 22.32 1.44 12.56
CA GLY A 56 21.27 1.78 13.52
C GLY A 56 20.71 0.54 14.22
N ARG A 57 20.44 0.65 15.52
CA ARG A 57 20.02 -0.50 16.37
C ARG A 57 18.57 -0.40 16.84
N LEU A 58 17.94 0.75 16.71
CA LEU A 58 16.60 1.01 17.22
C LEU A 58 15.57 0.14 16.49
N GLY A 59 14.88 -0.73 17.22
CA GLY A 59 13.87 -1.63 16.67
C GLY A 59 14.41 -2.87 15.92
N LYS A 60 15.70 -2.94 15.57
CA LYS A 60 16.28 -4.01 14.75
C LYS A 60 16.06 -5.40 15.37
N ALA A 61 16.25 -5.55 16.68
CA ALA A 61 16.05 -6.81 17.38
C ALA A 61 14.59 -7.30 17.40
N ALA A 62 13.62 -6.41 17.19
CA ALA A 62 12.21 -6.74 17.07
C ALA A 62 11.80 -7.06 15.62
N ALA A 63 12.63 -6.69 14.64
CA ALA A 63 12.36 -6.86 13.21
C ALA A 63 12.93 -8.17 12.63
N VAL A 64 13.85 -8.85 13.34
CA VAL A 64 14.45 -10.10 12.88
C VAL A 64 13.73 -11.29 13.52
N PRO A 65 13.18 -12.23 12.70
CA PRO A 65 12.57 -13.46 13.21
C PRO A 65 13.57 -14.29 14.01
N THR A 66 13.09 -14.96 15.06
CA THR A 66 13.89 -15.88 15.86
C THR A 66 13.32 -17.29 15.78
N ALA A 67 14.19 -18.29 15.66
CA ALA A 67 13.88 -19.70 15.71
C ALA A 67 14.69 -20.36 16.85
N GLY A 68 14.00 -21.03 17.77
CA GLY A 68 14.69 -21.66 18.91
C GLY A 68 15.42 -20.69 19.85
N GLY A 69 15.03 -19.40 19.87
CA GLY A 69 15.67 -18.37 20.70
C GLY A 69 16.82 -17.61 20.02
N GLU A 70 17.32 -18.10 18.89
CA GLU A 70 18.36 -17.47 18.09
C GLU A 70 17.77 -16.77 16.85
N PRO A 71 18.43 -15.70 16.32
CA PRO A 71 18.02 -15.09 15.07
C PRO A 71 17.96 -16.12 13.94
N ALA A 72 16.83 -16.21 13.24
CA ALA A 72 16.67 -17.15 12.11
C ALA A 72 17.63 -16.82 10.95
N PHE A 73 18.07 -15.57 10.84
CA PHE A 73 19.11 -15.10 9.92
C PHE A 73 19.68 -13.78 10.41
N GLU A 74 20.90 -13.48 10.01
CA GLU A 74 21.51 -12.16 10.20
C GLU A 74 21.38 -11.35 8.92
N PRO A 75 20.54 -10.29 8.89
CA PRO A 75 20.41 -9.45 7.70
C PRO A 75 21.73 -8.71 7.42
N THR A 76 22.31 -8.94 6.25
CA THR A 76 23.49 -8.21 5.80
C THR A 76 23.12 -6.77 5.43
N THR A 77 24.10 -5.87 5.41
CA THR A 77 23.91 -4.49 4.95
C THR A 77 23.34 -4.46 3.53
N SER A 78 23.84 -5.32 2.64
CA SER A 78 23.38 -5.37 1.25
C SER A 78 21.91 -5.80 1.13
N THR A 79 21.48 -6.83 1.86
CA THR A 79 20.08 -7.27 1.86
C THR A 79 19.15 -6.22 2.45
N THR A 80 19.59 -5.52 3.50
CA THR A 80 18.84 -4.43 4.12
C THR A 80 18.68 -3.25 3.15
N LEU A 81 19.73 -2.88 2.42
CA LEU A 81 19.67 -1.83 1.39
C LEU A 81 18.79 -2.25 0.20
N LEU A 82 18.80 -3.52 -0.20
CA LEU A 82 17.92 -4.01 -1.26
C LEU A 82 16.44 -3.86 -0.86
N VAL A 83 16.10 -4.16 0.40
CA VAL A 83 14.74 -3.94 0.92
C VAL A 83 14.40 -2.44 0.93
N ALA A 84 15.32 -1.59 1.38
CA ALA A 84 15.15 -0.14 1.35
C ALA A 84 14.88 0.39 -0.06
N ALA A 85 15.66 -0.08 -1.04
CA ALA A 85 15.49 0.29 -2.45
C ALA A 85 14.13 -0.21 -3.01
N GLY A 86 13.72 -1.41 -2.68
CA GLY A 86 12.40 -1.94 -3.05
C GLY A 86 11.24 -1.12 -2.49
N LEU A 87 11.35 -0.68 -1.23
CA LEU A 87 10.35 0.20 -0.60
C LEU A 87 10.34 1.61 -1.23
N ALA A 88 11.52 2.17 -1.55
CA ALA A 88 11.62 3.43 -2.28
C ALA A 88 11.00 3.31 -3.69
N ALA A 89 11.24 2.21 -4.39
CA ALA A 89 10.61 1.94 -5.68
C ALA A 89 9.09 1.82 -5.55
N ALA A 90 8.58 1.16 -4.51
CA ALA A 90 7.15 1.09 -4.23
C ALA A 90 6.54 2.49 -4.01
N MET A 91 7.21 3.37 -3.27
CA MET A 91 6.79 4.76 -3.11
C MET A 91 6.71 5.49 -4.46
N LEU A 92 7.73 5.34 -5.32
CA LEU A 92 7.74 5.95 -6.66
C LEU A 92 6.63 5.39 -7.56
N ILE A 93 6.32 4.10 -7.48
CA ILE A 93 5.21 3.47 -8.20
C ILE A 93 3.87 4.10 -7.80
N ILE A 94 3.65 4.34 -6.50
CA ILE A 94 2.43 5.03 -6.03
C ILE A 94 2.39 6.46 -6.56
N PHE A 95 3.49 7.21 -6.54
CA PHE A 95 3.55 8.55 -7.14
C PHE A 95 3.27 8.55 -8.64
N GLY A 96 3.78 7.56 -9.38
CA GLY A 96 3.42 7.36 -10.78
C GLY A 96 1.92 7.07 -10.97
N GLY A 97 1.36 6.24 -10.10
CA GLY A 97 -0.08 6.00 -10.07
C GLY A 97 -0.92 7.25 -9.76
N LEU A 98 -0.39 8.21 -9.02
CA LEU A 98 -1.00 9.53 -8.78
C LEU A 98 -0.84 10.49 -9.98
N GLY A 99 -0.09 10.10 -11.02
CA GLY A 99 0.13 10.93 -12.21
C GLY A 99 1.29 11.91 -12.08
N LEU A 100 2.13 11.82 -11.05
CA LEU A 100 3.26 12.76 -10.85
C LEU A 100 4.31 12.71 -11.97
N PHE A 101 4.38 11.60 -12.71
CA PHE A 101 5.36 11.44 -13.81
C PHE A 101 4.75 11.74 -15.20
N GLY A 102 3.53 12.30 -15.25
CA GLY A 102 2.85 12.59 -16.50
C GLY A 102 2.61 11.35 -17.36
N GLU A 103 2.71 11.48 -18.67
CA GLU A 103 2.47 10.41 -19.64
C GLU A 103 3.76 9.68 -20.07
N VAL A 104 4.88 9.90 -19.39
CA VAL A 104 6.17 9.24 -19.73
C VAL A 104 6.06 7.71 -19.64
N VAL A 105 5.23 7.23 -18.71
CA VAL A 105 4.94 5.79 -18.53
C VAL A 105 3.43 5.61 -18.55
N ALA A 106 2.95 4.64 -19.31
CA ALA A 106 1.54 4.35 -19.41
C ALA A 106 0.91 4.11 -18.02
N PRO A 107 -0.21 4.77 -17.68
CA PRO A 107 -0.84 4.64 -16.35
C PRO A 107 -1.18 3.21 -15.94
N VAL A 108 -1.46 2.33 -16.92
CA VAL A 108 -1.72 0.90 -16.69
C VAL A 108 -0.51 0.18 -16.10
N THR A 109 0.72 0.61 -16.43
CA THR A 109 1.95 0.02 -15.88
C THR A 109 2.00 0.22 -14.37
N PHE A 110 1.73 1.43 -13.89
CA PHE A 110 1.67 1.71 -12.45
C PHE A 110 0.57 0.92 -11.74
N ALA A 111 -0.56 0.65 -12.42
CA ALA A 111 -1.62 -0.18 -11.86
C ALA A 111 -1.16 -1.64 -11.66
N TRP A 112 -0.50 -2.24 -12.64
CA TRP A 112 0.04 -3.60 -12.51
C TRP A 112 1.12 -3.69 -11.44
N LEU A 113 2.02 -2.71 -11.38
CA LEU A 113 3.04 -2.64 -10.33
C LEU A 113 2.44 -2.46 -8.94
N THR A 114 1.42 -1.62 -8.79
CA THR A 114 0.69 -1.47 -7.53
C THR A 114 -0.01 -2.77 -7.13
N LEU A 115 -0.60 -3.49 -8.09
CA LEU A 115 -1.20 -4.80 -7.84
C LEU A 115 -0.14 -5.80 -7.36
N ALA A 116 1.03 -5.83 -7.99
CA ALA A 116 2.13 -6.70 -7.58
C ALA A 116 2.59 -6.38 -6.14
N ILE A 117 2.69 -5.10 -5.77
CA ILE A 117 2.98 -4.66 -4.41
C ILE A 117 1.88 -5.14 -3.45
N ALA A 118 0.61 -4.94 -3.79
CA ALA A 118 -0.51 -5.38 -2.95
C ALA A 118 -0.46 -6.90 -2.68
N LEU A 119 -0.19 -7.71 -3.70
CA LEU A 119 -0.07 -9.16 -3.57
C LEU A 119 1.16 -9.56 -2.74
N LEU A 120 2.30 -8.89 -2.90
CA LEU A 120 3.50 -9.13 -2.09
C LEU A 120 3.22 -8.88 -0.60
N PHE A 121 2.57 -7.76 -0.27
CA PHE A 121 2.22 -7.43 1.11
C PHE A 121 1.12 -8.34 1.66
N LEU A 122 0.19 -8.81 0.82
CA LEU A 122 -0.80 -9.82 1.21
C LEU A 122 -0.11 -11.13 1.59
N MET A 123 0.80 -11.62 0.75
CA MET A 123 1.59 -12.83 1.05
C MET A 123 2.40 -12.67 2.34
N ARG A 124 2.98 -11.49 2.57
CA ARG A 124 3.70 -11.19 3.81
C ARG A 124 2.76 -11.16 5.03
N ALA A 125 1.52 -10.70 4.89
CA ALA A 125 0.52 -10.70 5.96
C ALA A 125 0.06 -12.14 6.29
N ILE A 126 -0.22 -12.95 5.27
CA ILE A 126 -0.56 -14.37 5.44
C ILE A 126 0.61 -15.09 6.12
N GLY A 127 1.82 -14.94 5.57
CA GLY A 127 3.07 -15.45 6.10
C GLY A 127 3.48 -16.81 5.53
N ASP A 128 4.53 -17.36 6.13
CA ASP A 128 5.18 -18.62 5.73
C ASP A 128 4.73 -19.83 6.56
N PHE A 129 3.69 -19.67 7.37
CA PHE A 129 3.17 -20.68 8.32
C PHE A 129 4.19 -21.13 9.39
N GLY A 130 5.37 -20.52 9.44
CA GLY A 130 6.42 -20.82 10.38
C GLY A 130 6.78 -19.63 11.27
N LEU A 131 7.44 -18.65 10.70
CA LEU A 131 8.08 -17.55 11.44
C LEU A 131 7.35 -16.21 11.33
N VAL A 132 6.64 -15.95 10.23
CA VAL A 132 6.06 -14.65 9.92
C VAL A 132 4.59 -14.74 9.52
N GLY A 133 3.86 -13.62 9.70
CA GLY A 133 2.46 -13.50 9.28
C GLY A 133 1.46 -13.91 10.36
N PHE A 134 0.18 -13.85 9.99
CA PHE A 134 -0.92 -14.19 10.90
C PHE A 134 -0.99 -15.69 11.22
N PHE A 135 -0.55 -16.55 10.31
CA PHE A 135 -0.64 -18.00 10.44
C PHE A 135 0.67 -18.66 10.89
N LYS A 136 1.64 -17.87 11.44
CA LYS A 136 2.88 -18.39 12.01
C LYS A 136 2.64 -19.24 13.23
N GLN A 137 3.59 -20.09 13.56
CA GLN A 137 3.58 -20.87 14.79
C GLN A 137 3.70 -19.96 16.03
N PRO A 138 3.01 -20.29 17.15
CA PRO A 138 3.14 -19.55 18.40
C PRO A 138 4.61 -19.49 18.86
N SER A 139 5.06 -18.30 19.24
CA SER A 139 6.41 -18.07 19.74
C SER A 139 6.40 -16.88 20.72
N ASP A 140 7.15 -17.01 21.81
CA ASP A 140 7.32 -15.95 22.82
C ASP A 140 8.39 -14.92 22.46
N SER A 141 8.85 -14.93 21.21
CA SER A 141 9.87 -13.99 20.73
C SER A 141 9.35 -12.55 20.60
N LYS A 142 10.25 -11.56 20.82
CA LYS A 142 9.93 -10.15 20.60
C LYS A 142 9.43 -9.88 19.17
N PHE A 143 10.04 -10.56 18.20
CA PHE A 143 9.59 -10.48 16.81
C PHE A 143 8.15 -10.98 16.65
N ALA A 144 7.81 -12.17 17.14
CA ALA A 144 6.48 -12.76 17.04
C ALA A 144 5.40 -11.86 17.65
N TYR A 145 5.71 -11.20 18.78
CA TYR A 145 4.83 -10.23 19.41
C TYR A 145 4.54 -9.03 18.51
N TRP A 146 5.59 -8.39 17.96
CA TRP A 146 5.45 -7.22 17.09
C TRP A 146 4.91 -7.57 15.70
N ASP A 147 5.24 -8.75 15.19
CA ASP A 147 4.72 -9.23 13.92
C ASP A 147 3.20 -9.37 13.94
N THR A 148 2.64 -9.95 14.99
CA THR A 148 1.18 -10.11 15.14
C THR A 148 0.47 -8.77 15.38
N ARG A 149 1.09 -7.84 16.12
CA ARG A 149 0.45 -6.57 16.52
C ARG A 149 0.70 -5.40 15.60
N LEU A 150 1.79 -5.42 14.86
CA LEU A 150 2.20 -4.30 14.01
C LEU A 150 2.50 -4.72 12.59
N TYR A 151 3.42 -5.68 12.35
CA TYR A 151 3.93 -5.92 11.00
C TYR A 151 2.90 -6.59 10.11
N SER A 152 2.26 -7.65 10.56
CA SER A 152 1.21 -8.33 9.79
C SER A 152 -0.05 -7.46 9.59
N PRO A 153 -0.58 -6.74 10.61
CA PRO A 153 -1.64 -5.77 10.41
C PRO A 153 -1.27 -4.63 9.47
N LEU A 154 -0.02 -4.12 9.54
CA LEU A 154 0.46 -3.08 8.63
C LEU A 154 0.50 -3.60 7.17
N CYS A 155 1.01 -4.81 6.95
CA CYS A 155 1.02 -5.43 5.63
C CYS A 155 -0.40 -5.61 5.08
N LEU A 156 -1.35 -6.05 5.91
CA LEU A 156 -2.76 -6.15 5.52
C LEU A 156 -3.35 -4.77 5.21
N ALA A 157 -3.08 -3.76 6.04
CA ALA A 157 -3.54 -2.39 5.80
C ALA A 157 -3.00 -1.83 4.48
N VAL A 158 -1.70 -2.01 4.19
CA VAL A 158 -1.08 -1.65 2.91
C VAL A 158 -1.79 -2.36 1.75
N THR A 159 -2.06 -3.65 1.87
CA THR A 159 -2.79 -4.42 0.85
C THR A 159 -4.17 -3.84 0.58
N LEU A 160 -4.96 -3.59 1.63
CA LEU A 160 -6.31 -3.04 1.50
C LEU A 160 -6.30 -1.63 0.89
N LEU A 161 -5.40 -0.76 1.36
CA LEU A 161 -5.24 0.59 0.81
C LEU A 161 -4.82 0.55 -0.66
N ALA A 162 -3.92 -0.36 -1.05
CA ALA A 162 -3.51 -0.51 -2.44
C ALA A 162 -4.65 -1.00 -3.34
N PHE A 163 -5.50 -1.93 -2.86
CA PHE A 163 -6.69 -2.35 -3.61
C PHE A 163 -7.71 -1.22 -3.74
N VAL A 164 -7.96 -0.43 -2.69
CA VAL A 164 -8.86 0.73 -2.78
C VAL A 164 -8.28 1.78 -3.72
N PHE A 165 -6.97 2.03 -3.67
CA PHE A 165 -6.28 2.94 -4.59
C PHE A 165 -6.43 2.52 -6.06
N LEU A 166 -6.35 1.21 -6.34
CA LEU A 166 -6.58 0.65 -7.67
C LEU A 166 -8.05 0.71 -8.10
N TYR A 167 -8.97 0.47 -7.19
CA TYR A 167 -10.41 0.53 -7.47
C TYR A 167 -10.87 1.95 -7.83
N LEU A 168 -10.32 2.96 -7.16
CA LEU A 168 -10.65 4.37 -7.37
C LEU A 168 -9.91 5.01 -8.55
N ARG A 169 -9.16 4.24 -9.35
CA ARG A 169 -8.51 4.83 -10.52
C ARG A 169 -9.55 5.19 -11.59
N PRO A 170 -9.35 6.32 -12.32
CA PRO A 170 -10.23 6.75 -13.40
C PRO A 170 -10.23 5.77 -14.58
#